data_5c749d6252c2f51d94aada470769e9d7
#
_entry.id   5c749d6252c2f51d94aada470769e9d7
#
_cell.length_a   1.000
_cell.length_b   1.000
_cell.length_c   1.000
_cell.angle_alpha   90.00
_cell.angle_beta   90.00
_cell.angle_gamma   90.00
#
_symmetry.space_group_name_H-M   'P 1'
#
loop_
_entity.id
_entity.type
_entity.pdbx_description
1 polymer ?
#
loop_
_entity_poly.entity_id
_entity_poly.type
_entity_poly.pdbx_seq_one_letter_code
_entity_poly.pdbx_strand_id
1 'polypeptide(L)'
;MLNKEQIKAIIPQRDPFLMIDEVEEYNPGEYCIGYKNVTGDEYFFKGHFPGNPIMPGVLITESLAQAGAVAILSLEENKGKNALFAGIDKMKFKKMVVPGGRKICWIL
;
A
#
# COMPACT_ATOMS: atom_id res chain seq x y z
N MET A 1 -0.52 -12.22 10.61
CA MET A 1 -1.48 -11.19 10.16
C MET A 1 -1.30 -9.91 10.97
N LEU A 2 -1.32 -8.77 10.30
CA LEU A 2 -1.17 -7.47 10.95
C LEU A 2 -2.39 -6.59 10.71
N ASN A 3 -2.84 -5.91 11.76
CA ASN A 3 -3.87 -4.89 11.65
C ASN A 3 -3.20 -3.52 11.37
N LYS A 4 -4.01 -2.48 11.21
CA LYS A 4 -3.52 -1.16 10.83
C LYS A 4 -2.55 -0.57 11.86
N GLU A 5 -2.82 -0.75 13.15
CA GLU A 5 -1.94 -0.26 14.20
C GLU A 5 -0.58 -0.96 14.20
N GLN A 6 -0.57 -2.26 13.94
CA GLN A 6 0.67 -3.02 13.84
C GLN A 6 1.48 -2.61 12.61
N ILE A 7 0.80 -2.32 11.51
CA ILE A 7 1.46 -1.80 10.29
C ILE A 7 2.12 -0.46 10.59
N LYS A 8 1.41 0.44 11.30
CA LYS A 8 1.97 1.75 11.68
C LYS A 8 3.18 1.63 12.58
N ALA A 9 3.30 0.55 13.32
CA ALA A 9 4.48 0.31 14.17
C ALA A 9 5.72 -0.06 13.33
N ILE A 10 5.52 -0.47 12.08
CA ILE A 10 6.61 -0.90 11.20
C ILE A 10 6.96 0.19 10.19
N ILE A 11 5.97 0.80 9.56
CA ILE A 11 6.21 1.81 8.52
C ILE A 11 5.82 3.22 9.01
N PRO A 12 6.48 4.27 8.51
CA PRO A 12 6.23 5.64 8.98
C PRO A 12 5.02 6.33 8.36
N GLN A 13 4.48 5.83 7.26
CA GLN A 13 3.34 6.45 6.59
C GLN A 13 2.12 6.50 7.50
N ARG A 14 1.34 7.58 7.41
CA ARG A 14 0.13 7.81 8.20
C ARG A 14 -1.00 8.29 7.30
N ASP A 15 -2.24 8.18 7.76
CA ASP A 15 -3.37 8.72 7.04
C ASP A 15 -3.16 10.22 6.78
N PRO A 16 -3.49 10.72 5.59
CA PRO A 16 -4.24 10.03 4.53
C PRO A 16 -3.35 9.29 3.52
N PHE A 17 -2.05 9.22 3.72
CA PHE A 17 -1.13 8.59 2.78
C PHE A 17 -0.89 7.10 3.05
N LEU A 18 -1.41 6.57 4.13
CA LEU A 18 -1.31 5.14 4.43
C LEU A 18 -2.24 4.37 3.50
N MET A 19 -1.65 3.51 2.66
CA MET A 19 -2.35 2.81 1.59
C MET A 19 -2.49 1.30 1.83
N ILE A 20 -2.24 0.83 3.05
CA ILE A 20 -2.43 -0.57 3.43
C ILE A 20 -3.27 -0.62 4.69
N ASP A 21 -4.34 -1.40 4.67
CA ASP A 21 -5.24 -1.52 5.81
C ASP A 21 -4.95 -2.75 6.65
N GLU A 22 -4.46 -3.83 6.01
CA GLU A 22 -4.07 -5.04 6.75
C GLU A 22 -3.04 -5.85 5.97
N VAL A 23 -2.31 -6.67 6.70
CA VAL A 23 -1.34 -7.61 6.13
C VAL A 23 -1.79 -9.02 6.49
N GLU A 24 -2.01 -9.86 5.48
CA GLU A 24 -2.42 -11.24 5.69
C GLU A 24 -1.23 -12.09 6.11
N GLU A 25 -0.10 -11.91 5.45
CA GLU A 25 1.09 -12.71 5.66
C GLU A 25 2.31 -11.91 5.24
N TYR A 26 3.40 -12.06 5.98
CA TYR A 26 4.67 -11.46 5.56
C TYR A 26 5.84 -12.27 6.11
N ASN A 27 6.97 -12.18 5.40
CA ASN A 27 8.23 -12.77 5.84
C ASN A 27 9.30 -11.68 5.74
N PRO A 28 9.86 -11.25 6.88
CA PRO A 28 10.82 -10.16 6.90
C PRO A 28 11.96 -10.33 5.89
N GLY A 29 12.17 -9.32 5.07
CA GLY A 29 13.20 -9.34 4.05
C GLY A 29 12.83 -10.10 2.78
N GLU A 30 11.69 -10.77 2.73
CA GLU A 30 11.32 -11.59 1.59
C GLU A 30 10.04 -11.12 0.89
N TYR A 31 8.91 -11.03 1.61
CA TYR A 31 7.65 -10.65 0.97
C TYR A 31 6.63 -10.13 1.98
N CYS A 32 5.58 -9.51 1.43
CA CYS A 32 4.41 -9.09 2.19
C CYS A 32 3.17 -9.19 1.31
N ILE A 33 2.10 -9.74 1.85
CA ILE A 33 0.79 -9.78 1.21
C ILE A 33 -0.12 -8.85 2.00
N GLY A 34 -0.40 -7.69 1.43
CA GLY A 34 -1.19 -6.67 2.07
C GLY A 34 -2.48 -6.38 1.32
N TYR A 35 -3.41 -5.73 2.01
CA TYR A 35 -4.70 -5.35 1.45
C TYR A 35 -4.99 -3.90 1.68
N LYS A 36 -5.55 -3.26 0.67
CA LYS A 36 -6.17 -1.94 0.75
C LYS A 36 -7.66 -2.10 0.54
N ASN A 37 -8.45 -1.63 1.49
CA ASN A 37 -9.90 -1.58 1.33
C ASN A 37 -10.26 -0.32 0.55
N VAL A 38 -10.83 -0.49 -0.63
CA VAL A 38 -11.20 0.63 -1.48
C VAL A 38 -12.70 0.88 -1.31
N THR A 39 -13.04 1.87 -0.50
CA THR A 39 -14.44 2.11 -0.07
C THR A 39 -15.18 3.13 -0.93
N GLY A 40 -14.44 4.06 -1.55
CA GLY A 40 -15.03 5.19 -2.27
C GLY A 40 -14.97 6.48 -1.48
N ASP A 41 -14.66 6.40 -0.19
CA ASP A 41 -14.57 7.58 0.69
C ASP A 41 -13.17 8.16 0.76
N GLU A 42 -12.18 7.50 0.14
CA GLU A 42 -10.82 7.99 0.12
C GLU A 42 -10.73 9.35 -0.56
N TYR A 43 -9.89 10.23 -0.01
CA TYR A 43 -9.80 11.63 -0.45
C TYR A 43 -9.53 11.80 -1.95
N PHE A 44 -8.78 10.89 -2.55
CA PHE A 44 -8.38 11.04 -3.95
C PHE A 44 -9.54 10.85 -4.94
N PHE A 45 -10.62 10.22 -4.53
CA PHE A 45 -11.76 9.99 -5.43
C PHE A 45 -12.55 11.27 -5.72
N LYS A 46 -12.40 12.32 -4.91
CA LYS A 46 -13.09 13.58 -5.13
C LYS A 46 -12.68 14.23 -6.46
N GLY A 47 -11.41 14.06 -6.82
CA GLY A 47 -10.86 14.63 -8.04
C GLY A 47 -10.55 13.62 -9.13
N HIS A 48 -10.61 12.32 -8.83
CA HIS A 48 -10.16 11.31 -9.78
C HIS A 48 -11.17 10.16 -9.87
N PHE A 49 -12.34 10.35 -10.43
CA PHE A 49 -12.83 11.56 -11.06
C PHE A 49 -14.21 11.87 -10.50
N PRO A 50 -14.69 13.13 -10.52
CA PRO A 50 -16.04 13.47 -10.04
C PRO A 50 -17.11 12.59 -10.71
N GLY A 51 -17.88 11.86 -9.90
CA GLY A 51 -18.93 10.97 -10.37
C GLY A 51 -18.42 9.67 -11.03
N ASN A 52 -17.11 9.48 -11.11
CA ASN A 52 -16.52 8.28 -11.72
C ASN A 52 -15.25 7.92 -10.96
N PRO A 53 -15.36 7.32 -9.78
CA PRO A 53 -14.21 7.06 -8.91
C PRO A 53 -13.30 5.97 -9.46
N ILE A 54 -12.06 6.33 -9.72
CA ILE A 54 -11.01 5.41 -10.17
C ILE A 54 -9.78 5.69 -9.32
N MET A 55 -9.18 4.64 -8.74
CA MET A 55 -7.98 4.81 -7.94
C MET A 55 -6.80 5.20 -8.85
N PRO A 56 -6.10 6.31 -8.54
CA PRO A 56 -4.94 6.70 -9.34
C PRO A 56 -3.88 5.62 -9.38
N GLY A 57 -3.32 5.36 -10.57
CA GLY A 57 -2.31 4.31 -10.72
C GLY A 57 -1.08 4.54 -9.86
N VAL A 58 -0.68 5.80 -9.67
CA VAL A 58 0.47 6.11 -8.81
C VAL A 58 0.22 5.73 -7.35
N LEU A 59 -1.03 5.73 -6.89
CA LEU A 59 -1.37 5.33 -5.54
C LEU A 59 -1.46 3.80 -5.41
N ILE A 60 -1.81 3.10 -6.48
CA ILE A 60 -1.71 1.65 -6.52
C ILE A 60 -0.25 1.24 -6.36
N THR A 61 0.65 1.93 -7.07
CA THR A 61 2.09 1.73 -6.95
C THR A 61 2.56 2.01 -5.53
N GLU A 62 2.07 3.08 -4.92
CA GLU A 62 2.42 3.42 -3.53
C GLU A 62 1.95 2.33 -2.56
N SER A 63 0.76 1.76 -2.77
CA SER A 63 0.28 0.66 -1.94
C SER A 63 1.21 -0.54 -2.00
N LEU A 64 1.69 -0.89 -3.20
CA LEU A 64 2.65 -1.98 -3.37
C LEU A 64 3.97 -1.66 -2.68
N ALA A 65 4.43 -0.42 -2.77
CA ALA A 65 5.67 0.00 -2.12
C ALA A 65 5.54 -0.07 -0.60
N GLN A 66 4.38 0.28 -0.06
CA GLN A 66 4.16 0.20 1.39
C GLN A 66 4.13 -1.26 1.86
N ALA A 67 3.55 -2.16 1.07
CA ALA A 67 3.61 -3.59 1.38
C ALA A 67 5.06 -4.08 1.41
N GLY A 68 5.86 -3.66 0.43
CA GLY A 68 7.29 -3.98 0.41
C GLY A 68 8.04 -3.38 1.58
N ALA A 69 7.65 -2.17 1.98
CA ALA A 69 8.25 -1.51 3.14
C ALA A 69 7.97 -2.29 4.43
N VAL A 70 6.79 -2.88 4.57
CA VAL A 70 6.50 -3.75 5.73
C VAL A 70 7.50 -4.90 5.79
N ALA A 71 7.75 -5.56 4.66
CA ALA A 71 8.69 -6.68 4.61
C ALA A 71 10.13 -6.24 4.95
N ILE A 72 10.57 -5.09 4.42
CA ILE A 72 11.93 -4.61 4.60
C ILE A 72 12.15 -4.03 5.99
N LEU A 73 11.22 -3.19 6.46
CA LEU A 73 11.38 -2.47 7.72
C LEU A 73 11.05 -3.34 8.94
N SER A 74 10.47 -4.51 8.74
CA SER A 74 10.26 -5.48 9.82
C SER A 74 11.55 -6.21 10.20
N LEU A 75 12.60 -6.12 9.37
CA LEU A 75 13.92 -6.65 9.76
C LEU A 75 14.47 -5.80 10.90
N GLU A 76 15.07 -6.48 11.89
CA GLU A 76 15.61 -5.80 13.08
C GLU A 76 16.61 -4.69 12.71
N GLU A 77 17.46 -4.95 11.74
CA GLU A 77 18.48 -4.01 11.28
C GLU A 77 17.92 -2.74 10.61
N ASN A 78 16.64 -2.78 10.20
CA ASN A 78 16.01 -1.66 9.49
C ASN A 78 14.98 -0.90 10.35
N LYS A 79 14.78 -1.29 11.59
CA LYS A 79 13.80 -0.62 12.46
C LYS A 79 14.05 0.87 12.56
N GLY A 80 12.99 1.64 12.41
CA GLY A 80 13.03 3.09 12.52
C GLY A 80 13.52 3.81 11.27
N LYS A 81 13.86 3.10 10.21
CA LYS A 81 14.28 3.70 8.95
C LYS A 81 13.06 4.07 8.09
N ASN A 82 13.29 4.94 7.10
CA ASN A 82 12.31 5.29 6.09
C ASN A 82 12.72 4.65 4.77
N ALA A 83 11.73 4.10 4.05
CA ALA A 83 11.95 3.56 2.72
C ALA A 83 11.47 4.57 1.69
N LEU A 84 12.33 4.93 0.74
CA LEU A 84 12.02 5.91 -0.29
C LEU A 84 12.18 5.27 -1.67
N PHE A 85 11.33 5.70 -2.62
CA PHE A 85 11.50 5.29 -4.01
C PHE A 85 12.82 5.83 -4.56
N ALA A 86 13.62 4.94 -5.16
CA ALA A 86 14.78 5.35 -5.95
C ALA A 86 14.45 5.35 -7.44
N GLY A 87 13.46 4.57 -7.83
CA GLY A 87 13.02 4.50 -9.22
C GLY A 87 11.92 3.48 -9.40
N ILE A 88 11.23 3.56 -10.53
CA ILE A 88 10.18 2.63 -10.93
C ILE A 88 10.44 2.26 -12.38
N ASP A 89 10.50 0.96 -12.66
CA ASP A 89 10.78 0.48 -14.02
C ASP A 89 9.65 -0.45 -14.48
N LYS A 90 9.19 -0.23 -15.71
CA LYS A 90 8.23 -1.10 -16.41
C LYS A 90 6.92 -1.33 -15.66
N MET A 91 6.39 -0.31 -15.00
CA MET A 91 5.10 -0.41 -14.34
C MET A 91 3.96 -0.36 -15.37
N LYS A 92 3.02 -1.32 -15.28
CA LYS A 92 1.86 -1.39 -16.18
C LYS A 92 0.59 -1.51 -15.36
N PHE A 93 -0.47 -0.82 -15.81
CA PHE A 93 -1.78 -0.85 -15.17
C PHE A 93 -2.77 -1.47 -16.16
N LYS A 94 -3.16 -2.73 -15.92
CA LYS A 94 -4.01 -3.49 -16.85
C LYS A 94 -5.50 -3.38 -16.56
N LYS A 95 -5.85 -2.99 -15.33
CA LYS A 95 -7.25 -2.85 -14.91
C LYS A 95 -7.39 -1.64 -14.00
N MET A 96 -8.54 -0.97 -14.11
CA MET A 96 -8.88 0.10 -13.19
C MET A 96 -9.26 -0.47 -11.83
N VAL A 97 -8.88 0.23 -10.77
CA VAL A 97 -9.30 -0.08 -9.39
C VAL A 97 -10.40 0.90 -9.03
N VAL A 98 -11.57 0.36 -8.71
CA VAL A 98 -12.75 1.14 -8.36
C VAL A 98 -13.22 0.76 -6.96
N PRO A 99 -14.05 1.61 -6.30
CA PRO A 99 -14.58 1.25 -4.99
C PRO A 99 -15.33 -0.07 -5.00
N GLY A 100 -15.22 -0.80 -3.91
CA GLY A 100 -15.93 -2.05 -3.69
C GLY A 100 -14.98 -3.19 -3.36
N GLY A 101 -14.76 -3.46 -2.06
CA GLY A 101 -14.01 -4.59 -1.59
C GLY A 101 -12.52 -4.34 -1.41
N ARG A 102 -11.79 -5.42 -1.20
CA ARG A 102 -10.36 -5.40 -0.89
C ARG A 102 -9.55 -5.56 -2.17
N LYS A 103 -8.44 -4.83 -2.24
CA LYS A 103 -7.47 -4.97 -3.32
C LYS A 103 -6.16 -5.48 -2.74
N ILE A 104 -5.57 -6.45 -3.39
CA ILE A 104 -4.35 -7.10 -2.91
C ILE A 104 -3.13 -6.34 -3.38
N CYS A 105 -2.25 -6.03 -2.45
CA CYS A 105 -0.92 -5.50 -2.72
C CYS A 105 0.09 -6.57 -2.35
N TRP A 106 0.79 -7.09 -3.34
CA TRP A 106 1.73 -8.18 -3.15
C TRP A 106 3.09 -7.83 -3.71
N ILE A 107 4.13 -8.14 -2.94
CA ILE A 107 5.50 -7.85 -3.37
C ILE A 107 6.44 -8.96 -2.88
N LEU A 108 7.37 -9.31 -3.72
CA LEU A 108 8.38 -10.32 -3.44
C LEU A 108 9.74 -9.69 -3.18
#